data_8348acfe8df9b2ab7fe20424b131def1
#
_entry.id   8348acfe8df9b2ab7fe20424b131def1
#
_cell.length_a   1.000
_cell.length_b   1.000
_cell.length_c   1.000
_cell.angle_alpha   90.00
_cell.angle_beta   90.00
_cell.angle_gamma   90.00
#
_symmetry.space_group_name_H-M   'P 1'
#
loop_
_entity.id
_entity.type
_entity.pdbx_description
1 polymer ?
#
loop_
_entity_poly.entity_id
_entity_poly.type
_entity_poly.pdbx_seq_one_letter_code
_entity_poly.pdbx_strand_id
1 'polypeptide(L)'
;PVSYAEARKAALDGLPMQLDTQVPQTVTLSLYQQLNAQWALLASVNWQDWSRFGEIGVALDTQLAGAQSASVDARFKDTYQLALGSQYQVNPQLLWNLGLAYDTAAVSDANRGVILPTGATWRLGTGATYSLDQNTDVNLSWDLIWMGDMPVEQSKPLSGERLAGEYRHAWIQTLTANMTWRF
;
A
#
# COMPACT_ATOMS: atom_id res chain seq x y z
N PRO A 1 -43.25 22.94 -4.72
CA PRO A 1 -43.05 21.52 -4.60
C PRO A 1 -41.54 21.27 -4.50
N VAL A 2 -41.11 20.77 -3.35
CA VAL A 2 -39.69 20.40 -3.08
C VAL A 2 -39.36 19.24 -4.05
N SER A 3 -38.23 19.31 -4.74
CA SER A 3 -37.84 18.24 -5.63
C SER A 3 -37.53 16.98 -4.83
N TYR A 4 -37.68 15.80 -5.44
CA TYR A 4 -37.35 14.52 -4.79
C TYR A 4 -35.91 14.49 -4.30
N ALA A 5 -34.98 15.14 -5.01
CA ALA A 5 -33.58 15.25 -4.64
C ALA A 5 -33.35 16.11 -3.38
N GLU A 6 -34.10 17.22 -3.25
CA GLU A 6 -34.04 18.10 -2.06
C GLU A 6 -34.66 17.43 -0.83
N ALA A 7 -35.78 16.73 -1.01
CA ALA A 7 -36.38 15.94 0.06
C ALA A 7 -35.47 14.83 0.55
N ARG A 8 -34.77 14.14 -0.36
CA ARG A 8 -33.79 13.10 -0.03
C ARG A 8 -32.55 13.67 0.68
N LYS A 9 -32.08 14.84 0.23
CA LYS A 9 -30.94 15.52 0.89
C LYS A 9 -31.31 15.94 2.30
N ALA A 10 -32.49 16.56 2.49
CA ALA A 10 -32.98 16.97 3.80
C ALA A 10 -33.19 15.78 4.76
N ALA A 11 -33.61 14.62 4.24
CA ALA A 11 -33.80 13.41 5.04
C ALA A 11 -32.48 12.76 5.49
N LEU A 12 -31.38 13.05 4.81
CA LEU A 12 -30.03 12.52 5.11
C LEU A 12 -29.12 13.52 5.84
N ASP A 13 -29.55 14.80 5.91
CA ASP A 13 -28.77 15.86 6.52
C ASP A 13 -28.84 15.77 8.06
N GLY A 14 -27.68 15.74 8.70
CA GLY A 14 -27.56 15.66 10.16
C GLY A 14 -27.79 14.27 10.78
N LEU A 15 -27.87 13.20 9.97
CA LEU A 15 -27.96 11.85 10.52
C LEU A 15 -26.60 11.40 11.07
N PRO A 16 -26.54 10.80 12.28
CA PRO A 16 -25.32 10.23 12.81
C PRO A 16 -24.90 9.03 11.94
N MET A 17 -23.73 9.11 11.36
CA MET A 17 -23.11 8.04 10.61
C MET A 17 -21.95 7.46 11.45
N GLN A 18 -22.02 6.18 11.74
CA GLN A 18 -20.91 5.46 12.37
C GLN A 18 -20.18 4.66 11.30
N LEU A 19 -18.88 4.90 11.21
CA LEU A 19 -17.97 4.19 10.33
C LEU A 19 -17.05 3.33 11.22
N ASP A 20 -17.17 2.01 11.12
CA ASP A 20 -16.27 1.07 11.78
C ASP A 20 -15.25 0.57 10.76
N THR A 21 -13.96 0.81 11.03
CA THR A 21 -12.85 0.35 10.20
C THR A 21 -11.81 -0.34 11.07
N GLN A 22 -11.39 -1.53 10.67
CA GLN A 22 -10.33 -2.26 11.36
C GLN A 22 -8.99 -2.03 10.64
N VAL A 23 -7.96 -1.69 11.40
CA VAL A 23 -6.58 -1.59 10.87
C VAL A 23 -6.00 -3.00 10.72
N PRO A 24 -5.38 -3.34 9.58
CA PRO A 24 -4.80 -4.66 9.38
C PRO A 24 -3.67 -4.94 10.37
N GLN A 25 -3.63 -6.15 10.90
CA GLN A 25 -2.50 -6.63 11.68
C GLN A 25 -1.32 -6.89 10.74
N THR A 26 -0.11 -6.69 11.25
CA THR A 26 1.12 -6.92 10.51
C THR A 26 2.08 -7.76 11.33
N VAL A 27 2.65 -8.78 10.71
CA VAL A 27 3.74 -9.58 11.29
C VAL A 27 4.93 -9.51 10.34
N THR A 28 6.08 -9.10 10.86
CA THR A 28 7.34 -9.03 10.10
C THR A 28 8.41 -9.84 10.80
N LEU A 29 9.07 -10.71 10.04
CA LEU A 29 10.28 -11.39 10.45
C LEU A 29 11.43 -10.90 9.56
N SER A 30 12.50 -10.42 10.20
CA SER A 30 13.69 -9.90 9.50
C SER A 30 14.96 -10.57 9.99
N LEU A 31 15.86 -10.82 9.06
CA LEU A 31 17.20 -11.35 9.29
C LEU A 31 18.23 -10.36 8.77
N TYR A 32 19.25 -10.12 9.56
CA TYR A 32 20.48 -9.45 9.15
C TYR A 32 21.65 -10.39 9.42
N GLN A 33 22.47 -10.67 8.41
CA GLN A 33 23.63 -11.54 8.51
C GLN A 33 24.86 -10.85 7.93
N GLN A 34 25.78 -10.50 8.79
CA GLN A 34 27.09 -10.05 8.35
C GLN A 34 27.92 -11.25 7.92
N LEU A 35 28.39 -11.26 6.67
CA LEU A 35 29.20 -12.33 6.10
C LEU A 35 30.71 -12.11 6.36
N ASN A 36 31.15 -10.86 6.26
CA ASN A 36 32.53 -10.44 6.49
C ASN A 36 32.57 -8.92 6.76
N ALA A 37 33.77 -8.32 6.80
CA ALA A 37 33.93 -6.88 7.06
C ALA A 37 33.28 -5.97 6.01
N GLN A 38 33.00 -6.48 4.80
CA GLN A 38 32.47 -5.68 3.69
C GLN A 38 31.05 -6.05 3.33
N TRP A 39 30.61 -7.30 3.52
CA TRP A 39 29.32 -7.78 3.05
C TRP A 39 28.38 -8.14 4.19
N ALA A 40 27.12 -7.69 4.06
CA ALA A 40 26.02 -8.18 4.86
C ALA A 40 24.81 -8.51 3.94
N LEU A 41 24.03 -9.50 4.36
CA LEU A 41 22.78 -9.90 3.73
C LEU A 41 21.61 -9.56 4.64
N LEU A 42 20.49 -9.18 4.02
CA LEU A 42 19.25 -8.88 4.69
C LEU A 42 18.13 -9.70 4.03
N ALA A 43 17.22 -10.19 4.85
CA ALA A 43 16.02 -10.85 4.36
C ALA A 43 14.84 -10.47 5.25
N SER A 44 13.67 -10.27 4.67
CA SER A 44 12.46 -10.00 5.45
C SER A 44 11.28 -10.72 4.81
N VAL A 45 10.40 -11.26 5.67
CA VAL A 45 9.08 -11.74 5.31
C VAL A 45 8.07 -10.95 6.10
N ASN A 46 7.07 -10.42 5.41
CA ASN A 46 5.99 -9.66 6.02
C ASN A 46 4.64 -10.28 5.63
N TRP A 47 3.73 -10.36 6.59
CA TRP A 47 2.33 -10.68 6.39
C TRP A 47 1.45 -9.56 6.92
N GLN A 48 0.38 -9.22 6.18
CA GLN A 48 -0.60 -8.21 6.56
C GLN A 48 -2.01 -8.76 6.37
N ASP A 49 -2.81 -8.71 7.43
CA ASP A 49 -4.20 -9.17 7.47
C ASP A 49 -5.13 -8.09 6.85
N TRP A 50 -5.06 -7.91 5.54
CA TRP A 50 -5.92 -6.97 4.82
C TRP A 50 -7.35 -7.48 4.69
N SER A 51 -7.57 -8.79 4.84
CA SER A 51 -8.91 -9.39 4.71
C SER A 51 -9.91 -8.76 5.68
N ARG A 52 -9.47 -8.38 6.88
CA ARG A 52 -10.30 -7.72 7.89
C ARG A 52 -10.54 -6.23 7.63
N PHE A 53 -9.66 -5.56 6.91
CA PHE A 53 -9.81 -4.14 6.57
C PHE A 53 -10.90 -3.89 5.53
N GLY A 54 -11.20 -4.87 4.69
CA GLY A 54 -12.18 -4.76 3.59
C GLY A 54 -13.64 -4.70 4.03
N GLU A 55 -13.95 -5.03 5.26
CA GLU A 55 -15.29 -4.98 5.81
C GLU A 55 -15.56 -3.59 6.41
N ILE A 56 -16.20 -2.71 5.64
CA ILE A 56 -16.62 -1.39 6.12
C ILE A 56 -18.09 -1.46 6.51
N GLY A 57 -18.36 -1.44 7.80
CA GLY A 57 -19.71 -1.30 8.34
C GLY A 57 -20.16 0.16 8.32
N VAL A 58 -21.23 0.46 7.59
CA VAL A 58 -21.88 1.77 7.61
C VAL A 58 -23.23 1.59 8.31
N ALA A 59 -23.38 2.13 9.49
CA ALA A 59 -24.67 2.21 10.18
C ALA A 59 -25.27 3.59 9.99
N LEU A 60 -26.48 3.65 9.39
CA LEU A 60 -27.29 4.85 9.25
C LEU A 60 -28.52 4.69 10.16
N ASP A 61 -28.66 5.57 11.13
CA ASP A 61 -29.86 5.64 11.97
C ASP A 61 -30.84 6.63 11.33
N THR A 62 -31.87 6.11 10.68
CA THR A 62 -32.91 6.94 10.06
C THR A 62 -34.19 6.87 10.86
N GLN A 63 -34.76 8.03 11.23
CA GLN A 63 -36.02 8.12 11.96
C GLN A 63 -37.22 7.55 11.19
N LEU A 64 -37.12 7.42 9.86
CA LEU A 64 -38.19 6.96 8.97
C LEU A 64 -38.17 5.45 8.68
N ALA A 65 -37.03 4.79 8.81
CA ALA A 65 -36.86 3.37 8.43
C ALA A 65 -36.18 2.52 9.51
N GLY A 66 -35.91 3.08 10.70
CA GLY A 66 -35.13 2.41 11.74
C GLY A 66 -33.65 2.34 11.40
N ALA A 67 -32.86 1.70 12.27
CA ALA A 67 -31.43 1.50 12.04
C ALA A 67 -31.22 0.59 10.83
N GLN A 68 -30.58 1.13 9.80
CA GLN A 68 -30.15 0.39 8.62
C GLN A 68 -28.65 0.24 8.67
N SER A 69 -28.16 -0.98 8.67
CA SER A 69 -26.72 -1.26 8.52
C SER A 69 -26.45 -1.80 7.11
N ALA A 70 -25.50 -1.20 6.43
CA ALA A 70 -24.96 -1.72 5.19
C ALA A 70 -23.49 -2.01 5.39
N SER A 71 -23.04 -3.22 5.08
CA SER A 71 -21.62 -3.54 5.00
C SER A 71 -21.18 -3.53 3.55
N VAL A 72 -20.07 -2.87 3.29
CA VAL A 72 -19.37 -2.94 2.00
C VAL A 72 -18.12 -3.76 2.21
N ASP A 73 -18.09 -4.94 1.62
CA ASP A 73 -16.89 -5.79 1.58
C ASP A 73 -16.08 -5.44 0.34
N ALA A 74 -14.92 -4.81 0.53
CA ALA A 74 -13.98 -4.51 -0.53
C ALA A 74 -13.21 -5.75 -1.00
N ARG A 75 -13.43 -6.91 -0.38
CA ARG A 75 -12.84 -8.21 -0.71
C ARG A 75 -11.32 -8.16 -0.82
N PHE A 76 -10.69 -7.46 0.13
CA PHE A 76 -9.24 -7.50 0.27
C PHE A 76 -8.80 -8.91 0.68
N LYS A 77 -7.58 -9.26 0.28
CA LYS A 77 -6.90 -10.50 0.64
C LYS A 77 -5.68 -10.15 1.47
N ASP A 78 -5.30 -11.07 2.35
CA ASP A 78 -4.03 -10.97 3.04
C ASP A 78 -2.88 -10.84 2.05
N THR A 79 -1.92 -10.00 2.39
CA THR A 79 -0.73 -9.79 1.58
C THR A 79 0.51 -10.35 2.23
N TYR A 80 1.40 -10.81 1.39
CA TYR A 80 2.72 -11.30 1.75
C TYR A 80 3.77 -10.51 0.99
N GLN A 81 4.85 -10.17 1.68
CA GLN A 81 6.03 -9.57 1.10
C GLN A 81 7.23 -10.44 1.40
N LEU A 82 8.05 -10.65 0.41
CA LEU A 82 9.40 -11.20 0.55
C LEU A 82 10.39 -10.16 0.06
N ALA A 83 11.38 -9.84 0.89
CA ALA A 83 12.44 -8.90 0.55
C ALA A 83 13.81 -9.52 0.82
N LEU A 84 14.73 -9.28 -0.10
CA LEU A 84 16.14 -9.63 0.01
C LEU A 84 16.98 -8.40 -0.24
N GLY A 85 18.06 -8.24 0.51
CA GLY A 85 18.97 -7.11 0.39
C GLY A 85 20.40 -7.49 0.64
N SER A 86 21.29 -6.64 0.16
CA SER A 86 22.72 -6.71 0.46
C SER A 86 23.26 -5.32 0.76
N GLN A 87 24.24 -5.30 1.64
CA GLN A 87 25.06 -4.14 1.93
C GLN A 87 26.50 -4.45 1.58
N TYR A 88 27.16 -3.50 0.95
CA TYR A 88 28.57 -3.60 0.60
C TYR A 88 29.33 -2.36 1.08
N GLN A 89 30.23 -2.56 2.03
CA GLN A 89 31.15 -1.52 2.49
C GLN A 89 32.28 -1.37 1.50
N VAL A 90 32.17 -0.38 0.62
CA VAL A 90 33.16 -0.11 -0.44
C VAL A 90 34.48 0.36 0.17
N ASN A 91 34.39 1.26 1.15
CA ASN A 91 35.48 1.78 1.95
C ASN A 91 34.90 2.32 3.29
N PRO A 92 35.70 2.78 4.27
CA PRO A 92 35.18 3.24 5.56
C PRO A 92 34.13 4.36 5.48
N GLN A 93 34.06 5.11 4.38
CA GLN A 93 33.15 6.24 4.20
C GLN A 93 31.96 5.90 3.33
N LEU A 94 32.01 4.85 2.48
CA LEU A 94 30.99 4.56 1.49
C LEU A 94 30.37 3.18 1.72
N LEU A 95 29.09 3.16 2.06
CA LEU A 95 28.24 1.96 2.13
C LEU A 95 27.27 1.97 0.96
N TRP A 96 27.26 0.91 0.17
CA TRP A 96 26.30 0.69 -0.90
C TRP A 96 25.28 -0.37 -0.53
N ASN A 97 24.00 -0.14 -0.92
CA ASN A 97 22.87 -1.02 -0.64
C ASN A 97 22.18 -1.41 -1.95
N LEU A 98 21.74 -2.66 -2.01
CA LEU A 98 20.90 -3.17 -3.09
C LEU A 98 19.78 -4.02 -2.46
N GLY A 99 18.55 -3.87 -2.95
CA GLY A 99 17.41 -4.62 -2.46
C GLY A 99 16.44 -5.00 -3.57
N LEU A 100 15.84 -6.17 -3.42
CA LEU A 100 14.75 -6.67 -4.26
C LEU A 100 13.62 -7.15 -3.36
N ALA A 101 12.39 -6.75 -3.66
CA ALA A 101 11.22 -7.25 -2.93
C ALA A 101 10.08 -7.58 -3.89
N TYR A 102 9.23 -8.49 -3.44
CA TYR A 102 7.99 -8.87 -4.10
C TYR A 102 6.83 -8.80 -3.10
N ASP A 103 5.75 -8.13 -3.50
CA ASP A 103 4.51 -8.01 -2.74
C ASP A 103 3.36 -8.66 -3.51
N THR A 104 2.56 -9.47 -2.84
CA THR A 104 1.35 -10.03 -3.44
C THR A 104 0.24 -8.98 -3.53
N ALA A 105 -0.70 -9.17 -4.47
CA ALA A 105 -1.85 -8.27 -4.64
C ALA A 105 -2.84 -8.41 -3.48
N ALA A 106 -3.25 -7.27 -2.91
CA ALA A 106 -4.31 -7.20 -1.89
C ALA A 106 -5.71 -7.41 -2.47
N VAL A 107 -5.91 -7.25 -3.78
CA VAL A 107 -7.21 -7.40 -4.45
C VAL A 107 -7.08 -8.27 -5.70
N SER A 108 -8.19 -8.93 -6.07
CA SER A 108 -8.30 -9.60 -7.37
C SER A 108 -8.64 -8.59 -8.47
N ASP A 109 -8.47 -8.99 -9.73
CA ASP A 109 -8.76 -8.13 -10.89
C ASP A 109 -10.23 -7.66 -10.91
N ALA A 110 -11.16 -8.53 -10.49
CA ALA A 110 -12.60 -8.21 -10.39
C ALA A 110 -12.93 -7.20 -9.28
N ASN A 111 -12.06 -7.04 -8.29
CA ASN A 111 -12.26 -6.13 -7.16
C ASN A 111 -11.32 -4.92 -7.19
N ARG A 112 -10.45 -4.84 -8.21
CA ARG A 112 -9.47 -3.73 -8.34
C ARG A 112 -10.18 -2.42 -8.63
N GLY A 113 -9.90 -1.40 -7.79
CA GLY A 113 -10.41 -0.05 -7.98
C GLY A 113 -9.79 0.65 -9.19
N VAL A 114 -10.59 1.49 -9.88
CA VAL A 114 -10.10 2.30 -11.01
C VAL A 114 -9.26 3.48 -10.54
N ILE A 115 -9.58 4.05 -9.37
CA ILE A 115 -8.91 5.27 -8.89
C ILE A 115 -7.54 4.94 -8.29
N LEU A 116 -7.43 3.81 -7.59
CA LEU A 116 -6.20 3.35 -6.96
C LEU A 116 -5.99 1.87 -7.30
N PRO A 117 -5.45 1.58 -8.49
CA PRO A 117 -5.20 0.21 -8.89
C PRO A 117 -4.05 -0.37 -8.05
N THR A 118 -4.34 -1.43 -7.32
CA THR A 118 -3.35 -2.18 -6.55
C THR A 118 -3.17 -3.56 -7.16
N GLY A 119 -1.93 -3.96 -7.38
CA GLY A 119 -1.56 -5.26 -7.95
C GLY A 119 -0.39 -5.86 -7.18
N ALA A 120 0.05 -7.03 -7.62
CA ALA A 120 1.35 -7.54 -7.18
C ALA A 120 2.46 -6.61 -7.66
N THR A 121 3.49 -6.40 -6.85
CA THR A 121 4.57 -5.46 -7.18
C THR A 121 5.94 -6.10 -7.00
N TRP A 122 6.84 -5.80 -7.95
CA TRP A 122 8.27 -5.97 -7.76
C TRP A 122 8.89 -4.62 -7.42
N ARG A 123 9.80 -4.63 -6.46
CA ARG A 123 10.54 -3.43 -6.07
C ARG A 123 12.02 -3.71 -6.16
N LEU A 124 12.73 -2.87 -6.89
CA LEU A 124 14.19 -2.85 -6.96
C LEU A 124 14.66 -1.53 -6.38
N GLY A 125 15.48 -1.59 -5.34
CA GLY A 125 16.05 -0.41 -4.71
C GLY A 125 17.57 -0.49 -4.68
N THR A 126 18.22 0.64 -4.93
CA THR A 126 19.66 0.79 -4.72
C THR A 126 19.97 2.14 -4.12
N GLY A 127 21.01 2.23 -3.32
CA GLY A 127 21.39 3.48 -2.68
C GLY A 127 22.77 3.43 -2.08
N ALA A 128 23.30 4.60 -1.77
CA ALA A 128 24.59 4.75 -1.14
C ALA A 128 24.52 5.73 0.04
N THR A 129 25.21 5.41 1.10
CA THR A 129 25.46 6.30 2.22
C THR A 129 26.93 6.70 2.19
N TYR A 130 27.19 8.00 2.16
CA TYR A 130 28.54 8.55 2.21
C TYR A 130 28.73 9.38 3.49
N SER A 131 29.67 8.97 4.33
CA SER A 131 30.04 9.71 5.54
C SER A 131 31.06 10.79 5.17
N LEU A 132 30.60 12.06 5.21
CA LEU A 132 31.46 13.22 4.94
C LEU A 132 32.48 13.43 6.05
N ASP A 133 32.03 13.26 7.29
CA ASP A 133 32.81 13.33 8.51
C ASP A 133 32.18 12.45 9.61
N GLN A 134 32.68 12.54 10.87
CA GLN A 134 32.19 11.72 11.98
C GLN A 134 30.72 12.00 12.37
N ASN A 135 30.21 13.19 11.99
CA ASN A 135 28.90 13.67 12.38
C ASN A 135 27.91 13.77 11.20
N THR A 136 28.39 13.68 9.96
CA THR A 136 27.58 13.99 8.78
C THR A 136 27.58 12.83 7.77
N ASP A 137 26.39 12.30 7.51
CA ASP A 137 26.14 11.32 6.46
C ASP A 137 25.21 11.89 5.39
N VAL A 138 25.52 11.60 4.13
CA VAL A 138 24.64 11.89 2.97
C VAL A 138 24.19 10.57 2.39
N ASN A 139 22.88 10.44 2.16
CA ASN A 139 22.28 9.27 1.54
C ASN A 139 21.63 9.65 0.22
N LEU A 140 21.84 8.83 -0.80
CA LEU A 140 21.17 8.90 -2.08
C LEU A 140 20.62 7.52 -2.40
N SER A 141 19.32 7.43 -2.73
CA SER A 141 18.68 6.18 -3.15
C SER A 141 17.80 6.38 -4.36
N TRP A 142 17.70 5.32 -5.15
CA TRP A 142 16.79 5.19 -6.27
C TRP A 142 16.01 3.88 -6.13
N ASP A 143 14.69 3.96 -6.35
CA ASP A 143 13.78 2.85 -6.25
C ASP A 143 12.92 2.76 -7.51
N LEU A 144 12.73 1.55 -8.00
CA LEU A 144 11.81 1.19 -9.07
C LEU A 144 10.75 0.25 -8.50
N ILE A 145 9.50 0.63 -8.60
CA ILE A 145 8.34 -0.21 -8.30
C ILE A 145 7.69 -0.57 -9.63
N TRP A 146 7.65 -1.84 -9.95
CA TRP A 146 7.01 -2.36 -11.15
C TRP A 146 5.77 -3.16 -10.78
N MET A 147 4.62 -2.75 -11.31
CA MET A 147 3.31 -3.34 -11.05
C MET A 147 2.79 -4.15 -12.24
N GLY A 148 3.46 -4.06 -13.40
CA GLY A 148 3.06 -4.76 -14.62
C GLY A 148 1.72 -4.28 -15.18
N ASP A 149 1.01 -5.24 -15.75
CA ASP A 149 -0.33 -5.00 -16.30
C ASP A 149 -1.37 -5.30 -15.22
N MET A 150 -2.30 -4.36 -15.03
CA MET A 150 -3.34 -4.45 -14.00
C MET A 150 -4.72 -4.31 -14.66
N PRO A 151 -5.37 -5.42 -15.07
CA PRO A 151 -6.73 -5.39 -15.57
C PRO A 151 -7.71 -4.97 -14.47
N VAL A 152 -8.74 -4.23 -14.86
CA VAL A 152 -9.84 -3.77 -14.00
C VAL A 152 -11.14 -4.24 -14.62
N GLU A 153 -11.90 -5.01 -13.88
CA GLU A 153 -13.23 -5.48 -14.29
C GLU A 153 -14.24 -5.25 -13.16
N GLN A 154 -14.88 -4.09 -13.17
CA GLN A 154 -15.88 -3.77 -12.16
C GLN A 154 -17.29 -3.92 -12.75
N SER A 155 -18.17 -4.58 -12.00
CA SER A 155 -19.61 -4.62 -12.29
C SER A 155 -20.35 -3.92 -11.16
N LYS A 156 -21.20 -2.96 -11.51
CA LYS A 156 -22.08 -2.30 -10.52
C LYS A 156 -23.35 -3.14 -10.34
N PRO A 157 -23.59 -3.73 -9.15
CA PRO A 157 -24.72 -4.64 -8.94
C PRO A 157 -26.09 -4.00 -9.18
N LEU A 158 -26.21 -2.69 -8.95
CA LEU A 158 -27.51 -1.97 -9.01
C LEU A 158 -27.85 -1.42 -10.40
N SER A 159 -26.86 -1.12 -11.25
CA SER A 159 -27.10 -0.52 -12.57
C SER A 159 -26.85 -1.49 -13.74
N GLY A 160 -26.20 -2.63 -13.47
CA GLY A 160 -25.76 -3.55 -14.51
C GLY A 160 -24.63 -3.01 -15.39
N GLU A 161 -24.12 -1.81 -15.09
CA GLU A 161 -23.02 -1.21 -15.82
C GLU A 161 -21.73 -1.97 -15.56
N ARG A 162 -21.00 -2.26 -16.62
CA ARG A 162 -19.72 -2.93 -16.60
C ARG A 162 -18.63 -1.93 -16.99
N LEU A 163 -17.63 -1.77 -16.12
CA LEU A 163 -16.45 -0.97 -16.38
C LEU A 163 -15.26 -1.92 -16.53
N ALA A 164 -14.72 -2.00 -17.74
CA ALA A 164 -13.54 -2.79 -18.04
C ALA A 164 -12.44 -1.90 -18.58
N GLY A 165 -11.21 -2.13 -18.15
CA GLY A 165 -10.03 -1.40 -18.57
C GLY A 165 -8.75 -2.08 -18.10
N GLU A 166 -7.62 -1.52 -18.44
CA GLU A 166 -6.32 -2.06 -18.08
C GLU A 166 -5.30 -0.94 -17.90
N TYR A 167 -4.54 -0.99 -16.82
CA TYR A 167 -3.31 -0.22 -16.67
C TYR A 167 -2.17 -1.07 -17.22
N ARG A 168 -1.51 -0.58 -18.27
CA ARG A 168 -0.41 -1.32 -18.92
C ARG A 168 0.94 -0.82 -18.47
N HIS A 169 1.86 -1.76 -18.20
CA HIS A 169 3.26 -1.45 -17.87
C HIS A 169 3.40 -0.39 -16.75
N ALA A 170 2.56 -0.49 -15.72
CA ALA A 170 2.57 0.47 -14.63
C ALA A 170 3.85 0.34 -13.79
N TRP A 171 4.53 1.46 -13.59
CA TRP A 171 5.74 1.54 -12.77
C TRP A 171 5.86 2.93 -12.12
N ILE A 172 6.60 2.98 -11.03
CA ILE A 172 6.93 4.20 -10.29
C ILE A 172 8.44 4.21 -10.06
N GLN A 173 9.07 5.36 -10.26
CA GLN A 173 10.46 5.58 -9.83
C GLN A 173 10.50 6.67 -8.78
N THR A 174 11.37 6.48 -7.80
CA THR A 174 11.60 7.45 -6.75
C THR A 174 13.09 7.69 -6.60
N LEU A 175 13.50 8.95 -6.54
CA LEU A 175 14.85 9.36 -6.19
C LEU A 175 14.78 10.11 -4.87
N THR A 176 15.55 9.67 -3.88
CA THR A 176 15.57 10.26 -2.55
C THR A 176 17.00 10.67 -2.19
N ALA A 177 17.15 11.89 -1.70
CA ALA A 177 18.38 12.37 -1.09
C ALA A 177 18.09 12.91 0.31
N ASN A 178 18.89 12.51 1.28
CA ASN A 178 18.82 13.04 2.63
C ASN A 178 20.21 13.21 3.25
N MET A 179 20.28 14.06 4.25
CA MET A 179 21.48 14.29 5.03
C MET A 179 21.14 14.13 6.51
N THR A 180 21.98 13.40 7.22
CA THR A 180 21.91 13.26 8.67
C THR A 180 23.10 13.96 9.29
N TRP A 181 22.83 14.88 10.19
CA TRP A 181 23.85 15.59 10.96
C TRP A 181 23.63 15.36 12.45
N ARG A 182 24.70 14.95 13.15
CA ARG A 182 24.71 14.70 14.60
C ARG A 182 25.54 15.80 15.28
N PHE A 183 25.03 16.40 16.31
CA PHE A 183 25.67 17.47 17.11
C PHE A 183 25.85 17.05 18.57
#